data_cc69caa70d40c6047fda231e155c243d
#
_entry.id   cc69caa70d40c6047fda231e155c243d
#
_cell.length_a   1.000
_cell.length_b   1.000
_cell.length_c   1.000
_cell.angle_alpha   90.00
_cell.angle_beta   90.00
_cell.angle_gamma   90.00
#
_symmetry.space_group_name_H-M   'P 1'
#
loop_
_entity.id
_entity.type
_entity.pdbx_description
1 polymer ?
#
loop_
_entity_poly.entity_id
_entity_poly.type
_entity_poly.pdbx_seq_one_letter_code
_entity_poly.pdbx_strand_id
1 'polypeptide(L)'
;MFKKEVRRSYVKFSIASTALWLAVSNVASAEVASIYGGSDGHCGSRTANGERLNCAAMTAAHRTLPFGTLVEVCHSGCVTVRITDRGPFVRGRHIDLSPAAARAIKLHQTGHVTISRH
;
A
#
# COMPACT_ATOMS: atom_id res chain seq x y z
N MET A 1 54.41 -9.61 8.52
CA MET A 1 53.97 -8.87 7.38
C MET A 1 52.83 -9.51 6.62
N PHE A 2 52.74 -10.77 6.56
CA PHE A 2 51.70 -11.40 5.82
C PHE A 2 50.35 -11.28 6.47
N LYS A 3 50.35 -11.08 7.74
CA LYS A 3 49.09 -11.03 8.48
C LYS A 3 48.22 -9.89 8.13
N LYS A 4 48.74 -8.89 7.52
CA LYS A 4 47.98 -7.71 7.25
C LYS A 4 46.88 -7.91 6.25
N GLU A 5 47.08 -8.77 5.33
CA GLU A 5 46.07 -8.95 4.29
C GLU A 5 44.80 -9.57 4.79
N VAL A 6 44.92 -10.40 5.78
CA VAL A 6 43.79 -11.16 6.25
C VAL A 6 42.70 -10.25 6.80
N ARG A 7 43.09 -9.19 7.44
CA ARG A 7 42.13 -8.34 8.13
C ARG A 7 41.22 -7.58 7.19
N ARG A 8 41.70 -7.28 6.03
CA ARG A 8 40.90 -6.45 5.12
C ARG A 8 39.67 -7.12 4.62
N SER A 9 39.69 -8.43 4.51
CA SER A 9 38.53 -9.14 4.00
C SER A 9 37.31 -9.03 4.88
N TYR A 10 37.47 -8.92 6.16
CA TYR A 10 36.33 -8.88 7.05
C TYR A 10 35.47 -7.65 6.86
N VAL A 11 36.12 -6.55 6.61
CA VAL A 11 35.42 -5.30 6.48
C VAL A 11 34.44 -5.32 5.34
N LYS A 12 34.80 -5.99 4.27
CA LYS A 12 33.97 -6.01 3.09
C LYS A 12 32.68 -6.78 3.29
N PHE A 13 32.70 -7.83 4.06
CA PHE A 13 31.49 -8.61 4.32
C PHE A 13 30.47 -7.83 5.08
N SER A 14 30.89 -7.06 6.05
CA SER A 14 29.96 -6.29 6.85
C SER A 14 29.19 -5.30 6.02
N ILE A 15 29.85 -4.67 5.09
CA ILE A 15 29.22 -3.68 4.21
C ILE A 15 28.18 -4.33 3.33
N ALA A 16 28.50 -5.48 2.79
CA ALA A 16 27.57 -6.19 1.92
C ALA A 16 26.30 -6.58 2.65
N SER A 17 26.42 -7.05 3.88
CA SER A 17 25.25 -7.41 4.64
C SER A 17 24.33 -6.24 4.90
N THR A 18 24.89 -5.09 5.20
CA THR A 18 24.10 -3.89 5.44
C THR A 18 23.29 -3.49 4.21
N ALA A 19 23.89 -3.58 3.04
CA ALA A 19 23.21 -3.21 1.81
C ALA A 19 21.99 -4.10 1.55
N LEU A 20 22.09 -5.38 1.83
CA LEU A 20 20.97 -6.30 1.64
C LEU A 20 19.75 -5.95 2.48
N TRP A 21 19.96 -5.48 3.67
CA TRP A 21 18.88 -5.09 4.55
C TRP A 21 18.02 -4.00 3.95
N LEU A 22 18.62 -3.02 3.33
CA LEU A 22 17.88 -1.91 2.75
C LEU A 22 17.04 -2.33 1.56
N ALA A 23 17.46 -3.34 0.83
CA ALA A 23 16.77 -3.77 -0.37
C ALA A 23 15.43 -4.43 -0.09
N VAL A 24 15.18 -4.92 1.12
CA VAL A 24 13.98 -5.70 1.44
C VAL A 24 12.81 -4.82 1.88
N SER A 25 13.04 -3.56 2.24
CA SER A 25 12.06 -2.74 2.94
C SER A 25 10.91 -2.22 2.07
N ASN A 26 10.97 -2.33 0.73
CA ASN A 26 9.98 -1.74 -0.16
C ASN A 26 9.37 -2.77 -1.12
N VAL A 27 9.04 -3.94 -0.61
CA VAL A 27 8.47 -4.99 -1.44
C VAL A 27 6.98 -4.75 -1.62
N ALA A 28 6.53 -4.74 -2.87
CA ALA A 28 5.11 -4.68 -3.18
C ALA A 28 4.48 -6.06 -3.02
N SER A 29 3.24 -6.11 -2.58
CA SER A 29 2.48 -7.35 -2.46
C SER A 29 1.29 -7.35 -3.40
N ALA A 30 0.92 -8.55 -3.90
CA ALA A 30 -0.25 -8.74 -4.75
C ALA A 30 -1.48 -8.87 -3.86
N GLU A 31 -2.50 -8.05 -4.15
CA GLU A 31 -3.70 -7.95 -3.31
C GLU A 31 -4.93 -7.86 -4.20
N VAL A 32 -6.10 -8.02 -3.59
CA VAL A 32 -7.38 -7.83 -4.28
C VAL A 32 -8.01 -6.55 -3.77
N ALA A 33 -8.29 -5.65 -4.70
CA ALA A 33 -8.94 -4.38 -4.41
C ALA A 33 -10.39 -4.39 -4.85
N SER A 34 -11.25 -3.79 -4.05
CA SER A 34 -12.62 -3.47 -4.42
C SER A 34 -12.81 -1.95 -4.38
N ILE A 35 -13.99 -1.50 -4.76
CA ILE A 35 -14.29 -0.07 -4.87
C ILE A 35 -15.52 0.19 -4.01
N TYR A 36 -15.46 1.25 -3.17
CA TYR A 36 -16.62 1.61 -2.38
C TYR A 36 -16.98 3.09 -2.57
N GLY A 37 -18.19 3.44 -2.20
CA GLY A 37 -18.73 4.76 -2.47
C GLY A 37 -19.52 4.75 -3.77
N GLY A 38 -19.75 5.92 -4.33
CA GLY A 38 -20.46 6.04 -5.61
C GLY A 38 -21.89 5.50 -5.55
N SER A 39 -22.16 4.49 -6.37
CA SER A 39 -23.51 3.96 -6.50
C SER A 39 -24.02 3.17 -5.30
N ASP A 40 -23.14 2.79 -4.37
CA ASP A 40 -23.57 2.07 -3.17
C ASP A 40 -24.02 2.99 -2.03
N GLY A 41 -24.02 4.30 -2.26
CA GLY A 41 -24.53 5.27 -1.30
C GLY A 41 -23.58 5.64 -0.18
N HIS A 42 -22.32 5.26 -0.25
CA HIS A 42 -21.39 5.53 0.83
C HIS A 42 -20.72 6.90 0.75
N CYS A 43 -20.82 7.61 -0.37
CA CYS A 43 -20.25 8.96 -0.47
C CYS A 43 -20.89 9.88 0.55
N GLY A 44 -20.08 10.58 1.33
CA GLY A 44 -20.54 11.46 2.40
C GLY A 44 -20.78 10.77 3.72
N SER A 45 -20.76 9.44 3.76
CA SER A 45 -20.87 8.69 5.01
C SER A 45 -19.63 8.83 5.86
N ARG A 46 -19.76 8.68 7.16
CA ARG A 46 -18.63 8.80 8.08
C ARG A 46 -17.76 7.56 8.00
N THR A 47 -16.47 7.76 7.86
CA THR A 47 -15.50 6.68 7.88
C THR A 47 -15.06 6.36 9.30
N ALA A 48 -14.33 5.27 9.48
CA ALA A 48 -13.91 4.83 10.80
C ALA A 48 -12.95 5.81 11.48
N ASN A 49 -12.20 6.62 10.72
CA ASN A 49 -11.33 7.63 11.32
C ASN A 49 -12.07 8.93 11.66
N GLY A 50 -13.37 8.99 11.42
CA GLY A 50 -14.21 10.14 11.77
C GLY A 50 -14.45 11.13 10.63
N GLU A 51 -13.72 11.01 9.53
CA GLU A 51 -13.94 11.86 8.36
C GLU A 51 -15.18 11.42 7.59
N ARG A 52 -15.71 12.31 6.76
CA ARG A 52 -16.71 11.90 5.77
C ARG A 52 -16.01 11.41 4.52
N LEU A 53 -16.54 10.34 3.93
CA LEU A 53 -16.00 9.80 2.70
C LEU A 53 -16.19 10.81 1.56
N ASN A 54 -15.07 11.28 1.03
CA ASN A 54 -15.07 12.11 -0.17
C ASN A 54 -14.70 11.21 -1.34
N CYS A 55 -15.68 10.90 -2.18
CA CYS A 55 -15.47 9.99 -3.31
C CYS A 55 -14.52 10.55 -4.37
N ALA A 56 -14.22 11.85 -4.33
CA ALA A 56 -13.26 12.48 -5.21
C ALA A 56 -11.84 12.49 -4.64
N ALA A 57 -11.65 12.07 -3.40
CA ALA A 57 -10.33 12.03 -2.76
C ALA A 57 -9.66 10.67 -2.96
N MET A 58 -8.34 10.66 -2.85
CA MET A 58 -7.53 9.44 -2.99
C MET A 58 -7.39 8.78 -1.62
N THR A 59 -8.38 7.99 -1.25
CA THR A 59 -8.44 7.31 0.04
C THR A 59 -8.82 5.85 -0.13
N ALA A 60 -8.62 5.07 0.94
CA ALA A 60 -8.96 3.65 0.94
C ALA A 60 -9.28 3.17 2.34
N ALA A 61 -9.99 2.05 2.40
CA ALA A 61 -10.20 1.27 3.62
C ALA A 61 -9.25 0.08 3.64
N HIS A 62 -8.72 -0.23 4.81
CA HIS A 62 -7.88 -1.39 5.04
C HIS A 62 -8.16 -1.92 6.45
N ARG A 63 -8.07 -3.24 6.62
CA ARG A 63 -8.47 -3.85 7.89
C ARG A 63 -7.53 -3.51 9.03
N THR A 64 -6.24 -3.37 8.76
CA THR A 64 -5.24 -3.27 9.84
C THR A 64 -4.27 -2.11 9.72
N LEU A 65 -4.03 -1.56 8.53
CA LEU A 65 -3.08 -0.46 8.39
C LEU A 65 -3.56 0.76 9.19
N PRO A 66 -2.66 1.44 9.91
CA PRO A 66 -3.06 2.61 10.69
C PRO A 66 -3.68 3.70 9.82
N PHE A 67 -4.64 4.43 10.39
CA PHE A 67 -5.21 5.59 9.70
C PHE A 67 -4.10 6.58 9.37
N GLY A 68 -4.17 7.17 8.18
CA GLY A 68 -3.15 8.10 7.71
C GLY A 68 -2.00 7.43 6.97
N THR A 69 -1.90 6.11 6.98
CA THR A 69 -0.87 5.41 6.21
C THR A 69 -1.06 5.69 4.74
N LEU A 70 0.03 5.99 4.06
CA LEU A 70 0.03 6.18 2.61
C LEU A 70 0.51 4.89 1.95
N VAL A 71 -0.26 4.42 0.99
CA VAL A 71 0.09 3.25 0.20
C VAL A 71 -0.02 3.57 -1.27
N GLU A 72 0.90 3.05 -2.05
CA GLU A 72 0.81 3.11 -3.50
C GLU A 72 0.10 1.87 -3.99
N VAL A 73 -0.93 2.07 -4.80
CA VAL A 73 -1.74 0.99 -5.38
C VAL A 73 -1.62 1.08 -6.89
N CYS A 74 -1.27 -0.03 -7.52
CA CYS A 74 -1.05 -0.06 -8.98
C CYS A 74 -1.93 -1.12 -9.64
N HIS A 75 -2.47 -0.76 -10.78
CA HIS A 75 -3.21 -1.65 -11.69
C HIS A 75 -2.80 -1.30 -13.13
N SER A 76 -3.55 -0.49 -13.86
CA SER A 76 -3.14 0.06 -15.15
C SER A 76 -2.52 1.45 -15.00
N GLY A 77 -2.11 1.79 -13.83
CA GLY A 77 -1.47 3.01 -13.41
C GLY A 77 -1.33 2.90 -11.92
N CYS A 78 -0.68 3.87 -11.29
CA CYS A 78 -0.44 3.86 -9.85
C CYS A 78 -1.05 5.11 -9.21
N VAL A 79 -1.52 4.96 -7.97
CA VAL A 79 -2.04 6.08 -7.19
C VAL A 79 -1.62 5.88 -5.75
N THR A 80 -1.34 6.99 -5.06
CA THR A 80 -1.10 6.96 -3.61
C THR A 80 -2.40 7.28 -2.91
N VAL A 81 -2.82 6.40 -1.99
CA VAL A 81 -4.04 6.57 -1.21
C VAL A 81 -3.71 6.67 0.27
N ARG A 82 -4.56 7.35 1.01
CA ARG A 82 -4.46 7.48 2.46
C ARG A 82 -5.51 6.58 3.09
N ILE A 83 -5.11 5.78 4.08
CA ILE A 83 -6.03 4.88 4.77
C ILE A 83 -6.88 5.69 5.76
N THR A 84 -8.19 5.64 5.58
CA THR A 84 -9.14 6.42 6.39
C THR A 84 -10.25 5.58 6.99
N ASP A 85 -10.35 4.31 6.63
CA ASP A 85 -11.49 3.50 7.03
C ASP A 85 -11.06 2.06 7.30
N ARG A 86 -11.97 1.27 7.83
CA ARG A 86 -11.78 -0.15 8.10
C ARG A 86 -12.63 -1.00 7.14
N GLY A 87 -12.08 -2.13 6.76
CA GLY A 87 -12.61 -3.02 5.73
C GLY A 87 -11.61 -3.17 4.60
N PRO A 88 -11.98 -3.88 3.56
CA PRO A 88 -13.24 -4.61 3.36
C PRO A 88 -13.34 -5.85 4.24
N PHE A 89 -14.56 -6.24 4.59
CA PHE A 89 -14.80 -7.40 5.44
C PHE A 89 -15.32 -8.59 4.65
N VAL A 90 -15.22 -8.52 3.34
CA VAL A 90 -15.56 -9.61 2.44
C VAL A 90 -14.31 -10.47 2.23
N ARG A 91 -14.48 -11.78 2.37
CA ARG A 91 -13.38 -12.72 2.22
C ARG A 91 -12.73 -12.55 0.85
N GLY A 92 -11.39 -12.56 0.84
CA GLY A 92 -10.62 -12.45 -0.39
C GLY A 92 -10.38 -11.02 -0.88
N ARG A 93 -10.93 -10.00 -0.22
CA ARG A 93 -10.66 -8.61 -0.52
C ARG A 93 -9.74 -8.03 0.55
N HIS A 94 -8.80 -7.18 0.13
CA HIS A 94 -7.74 -6.69 1.01
C HIS A 94 -7.76 -5.18 1.18
N ILE A 95 -8.16 -4.44 0.16
CA ILE A 95 -8.23 -2.99 0.20
C ILE A 95 -9.47 -2.54 -0.55
N ASP A 96 -10.09 -1.46 -0.09
CA ASP A 96 -11.31 -0.94 -0.67
C ASP A 96 -11.04 0.51 -1.08
N LEU A 97 -11.00 0.77 -2.38
CA LEU A 97 -10.58 2.05 -2.92
C LEU A 97 -11.75 3.00 -3.07
N SER A 98 -11.49 4.30 -2.85
CA SER A 98 -12.45 5.33 -3.22
C SER A 98 -12.68 5.31 -4.73
N PRO A 99 -13.83 5.81 -5.21
CA PRO A 99 -14.08 5.89 -6.66
C PRO A 99 -13.01 6.64 -7.43
N ALA A 100 -12.50 7.74 -6.88
CA ALA A 100 -11.46 8.52 -7.56
C ALA A 100 -10.15 7.72 -7.67
N ALA A 101 -9.76 7.02 -6.60
CA ALA A 101 -8.56 6.20 -6.62
C ALA A 101 -8.67 5.09 -7.65
N ALA A 102 -9.82 4.41 -7.68
CA ALA A 102 -10.05 3.34 -8.64
C ALA A 102 -9.98 3.86 -10.08
N ARG A 103 -10.58 5.00 -10.35
CA ARG A 103 -10.51 5.60 -11.68
C ARG A 103 -9.09 5.94 -12.08
N ALA A 104 -8.29 6.43 -11.13
CA ALA A 104 -6.92 6.84 -11.42
C ALA A 104 -6.05 5.67 -11.91
N ILE A 105 -6.35 4.45 -11.48
CA ILE A 105 -5.61 3.26 -11.90
C ILE A 105 -6.40 2.41 -12.89
N LYS A 106 -7.52 2.91 -13.36
CA LYS A 106 -8.40 2.23 -14.33
C LYS A 106 -8.93 0.89 -13.83
N LEU A 107 -9.20 0.82 -12.55
CA LEU A 107 -9.85 -0.33 -11.95
C LEU A 107 -11.36 -0.08 -11.97
N HIS A 108 -12.11 -0.87 -12.72
CA HIS A 108 -13.52 -0.66 -12.91
C HIS A 108 -14.38 -1.62 -12.09
N GLN A 109 -13.77 -2.63 -11.51
CA GLN A 109 -14.43 -3.61 -10.68
C GLN A 109 -13.39 -4.25 -9.77
N THR A 110 -13.84 -5.09 -8.84
CA THR A 110 -12.94 -5.85 -7.98
C THR A 110 -11.92 -6.59 -8.82
N GLY A 111 -10.65 -6.44 -8.48
CA GLY A 111 -9.57 -7.06 -9.25
C GLY A 111 -8.24 -7.02 -8.51
N HIS A 112 -7.23 -7.57 -9.15
CA HIS A 112 -5.90 -7.67 -8.59
C HIS A 112 -5.13 -6.37 -8.77
N VAL A 113 -4.42 -5.97 -7.73
CA VAL A 113 -3.55 -4.80 -7.71
C VAL A 113 -2.26 -5.15 -6.99
N THR A 114 -1.25 -4.30 -7.10
CA THR A 114 -0.09 -4.39 -6.23
C THR A 114 -0.13 -3.24 -5.25
N ILE A 115 0.30 -3.49 -4.02
CA ILE A 115 0.31 -2.50 -2.95
C ILE A 115 1.71 -2.42 -2.39
N SER A 116 2.23 -1.21 -2.24
CA SER A 116 3.48 -0.97 -1.55
C SER A 116 3.31 0.18 -0.57
N ARG A 117 3.96 0.07 0.58
CA ARG A 117 3.91 1.08 1.63
C ARG A 117 5.10 2.02 1.48
N HIS A 118 4.86 3.26 1.82
CA HIS A 118 5.92 4.26 1.87
C HIS A 118 6.44 4.48 3.26
#